data_9505b31a20b31df06fcfd8c5773f4622
#
_entry.id   9505b31a20b31df06fcfd8c5773f4622
#
_cell.length_a   1.000
_cell.length_b   1.000
_cell.length_c   1.000
_cell.angle_alpha   90.00
_cell.angle_beta   90.00
_cell.angle_gamma   90.00
#
_symmetry.space_group_name_H-M   'P 1'
#
loop_
_entity.id
_entity.type
_entity.pdbx_description
1 polymer ?
#
loop_
_entity_poly.entity_id
_entity_poly.type
_entity_poly.pdbx_seq_one_letter_code
_entity_poly.pdbx_strand_id
1 'polypeptide(L)'
;MTITSDLPQPWEETAKAFTGTVAAGLLDLPLPGHGRTRVRWAALADLAETDLSLARLGEGHVDALAILDELGGPPPAPGSRWGVWAARPQGPSLSAATRDGTWWLDGTKQYCSGARVCTHVLVTADTADGVRLFAASTGEDGVRPVPGTWPAVGMAGSDTLDVRFTDVPAEPVGPPGGYTARPGFGHGGCGVAACWYGGARGMARPLLAAARERDIGPHAFAHLGAVDIALRTVSAALDQAAGEIDDDPLDHKDASACRTLRVRALTEHVAADVAARVGHALGAGPLGHNAQHARRAADLMVYVRQHHAERDLEELGRLVARDGSGW
;
A
#
# COMPACT_ATOMS: atom_id res chain seq x y z
N MET A 1 1.83 0.93 40.02
CA MET A 1 0.56 1.55 39.60
C MET A 1 0.71 1.82 38.09
N THR A 2 0.27 0.89 37.26
CA THR A 2 0.39 0.98 35.82
C THR A 2 -0.76 1.87 35.33
N ILE A 3 -0.47 3.09 34.93
CA ILE A 3 -1.46 3.96 34.26
C ILE A 3 -1.65 3.37 32.85
N THR A 4 -2.63 2.49 32.70
CA THR A 4 -3.16 2.12 31.40
C THR A 4 -3.92 3.34 30.90
N SER A 5 -3.39 4.03 29.87
CA SER A 5 -4.10 5.13 29.24
C SER A 5 -5.35 4.56 28.55
N ASP A 6 -6.53 5.00 28.97
CA ASP A 6 -7.83 4.72 28.34
C ASP A 6 -7.98 5.42 26.95
N LEU A 7 -6.88 5.92 26.39
CA LEU A 7 -6.88 6.51 25.04
C LEU A 7 -6.92 5.40 24.00
N PRO A 8 -7.81 5.53 23.00
CA PRO A 8 -7.89 4.54 21.92
C PRO A 8 -6.54 4.42 21.23
N GLN A 9 -6.16 3.18 20.92
CA GLN A 9 -4.92 2.93 20.18
C GLN A 9 -5.08 3.43 18.73
N PRO A 10 -4.02 3.92 18.08
CA PRO A 10 -4.12 4.46 16.70
C PRO A 10 -4.78 3.50 15.71
N TRP A 11 -4.59 2.20 15.89
CA TRP A 11 -5.19 1.18 15.03
C TRP A 11 -6.72 1.05 15.21
N GLU A 12 -7.28 1.34 16.39
CA GLU A 12 -8.72 1.23 16.65
C GLU A 12 -9.51 2.30 15.89
N GLU A 13 -8.98 3.52 15.85
CA GLU A 13 -9.55 4.62 15.05
C GLU A 13 -9.51 4.29 13.55
N THR A 14 -8.36 3.82 13.07
CA THR A 14 -8.19 3.42 11.67
C THR A 14 -9.09 2.23 11.31
N ALA A 15 -9.21 1.23 12.19
CA ALA A 15 -10.08 0.07 12.00
C ALA A 15 -11.56 0.48 11.88
N LYS A 16 -12.01 1.40 12.74
CA LYS A 16 -13.36 1.95 12.68
C LYS A 16 -13.60 2.72 11.38
N ALA A 17 -12.65 3.58 10.98
CA ALA A 17 -12.73 4.33 9.73
C ALA A 17 -12.75 3.39 8.52
N PHE A 18 -11.88 2.38 8.47
CA PHE A 18 -11.82 1.39 7.40
C PHE A 18 -13.14 0.60 7.29
N THR A 19 -13.67 0.13 8.43
CA THR A 19 -14.96 -0.57 8.45
C THR A 19 -16.09 0.32 7.91
N GLY A 20 -16.13 1.58 8.32
CA GLY A 20 -17.12 2.54 7.83
C GLY A 20 -16.97 2.85 6.33
N THR A 21 -15.73 2.98 5.85
CA THR A 21 -15.43 3.25 4.44
C THR A 21 -15.87 2.09 3.54
N VAL A 22 -15.61 0.84 3.94
CA VAL A 22 -16.08 -0.36 3.22
C VAL A 22 -17.62 -0.44 3.26
N ALA A 23 -18.23 -0.27 4.43
CA ALA A 23 -19.68 -0.35 4.58
C ALA A 23 -20.44 0.73 3.77
N ALA A 24 -19.81 1.88 3.56
CA ALA A 24 -20.37 2.97 2.74
C ALA A 24 -20.12 2.80 1.23
N GLY A 25 -19.46 1.74 0.77
CA GLY A 25 -19.14 1.50 -0.64
C GLY A 25 -18.09 2.48 -1.21
N LEU A 26 -17.37 3.23 -0.36
CA LEU A 26 -16.37 4.20 -0.81
C LEU A 26 -15.11 3.55 -1.38
N LEU A 27 -14.96 2.24 -1.21
CA LEU A 27 -13.90 1.42 -1.78
C LEU A 27 -14.40 0.52 -2.94
N ASP A 28 -15.61 0.73 -3.44
CA ASP A 28 -16.10 0.07 -4.65
C ASP A 28 -15.47 0.74 -5.88
N LEU A 29 -14.16 0.58 -6.01
CA LEU A 29 -13.36 1.23 -7.04
C LEU A 29 -13.29 0.39 -8.32
N PRO A 30 -13.18 1.04 -9.50
CA PRO A 30 -12.96 0.32 -10.76
C PRO A 30 -11.76 -0.63 -10.66
N LEU A 31 -11.85 -1.80 -11.29
CA LEU A 31 -10.71 -2.70 -11.42
C LEU A 31 -9.61 -2.05 -12.30
N PRO A 32 -8.33 -2.28 -11.99
CA PRO A 32 -7.24 -1.74 -12.82
C PRO A 32 -7.26 -2.40 -14.21
N GLY A 33 -6.96 -1.61 -15.25
CA GLY A 33 -7.00 -2.10 -16.64
C GLY A 33 -8.39 -2.19 -17.27
N HIS A 34 -9.44 -1.69 -16.59
CA HIS A 34 -10.81 -1.69 -17.09
C HIS A 34 -11.26 -0.28 -17.57
N GLY A 35 -10.33 0.51 -18.11
CA GLY A 35 -10.58 1.83 -18.70
C GLY A 35 -10.78 2.97 -17.68
N ARG A 36 -10.62 2.70 -16.38
CA ARG A 36 -10.81 3.68 -15.30
C ARG A 36 -9.74 3.60 -14.21
N THR A 37 -8.54 3.12 -14.54
CA THR A 37 -7.41 2.97 -13.60
C THR A 37 -7.05 4.30 -12.94
N ARG A 38 -7.10 5.41 -13.70
CA ARG A 38 -6.90 6.77 -13.15
C ARG A 38 -7.87 7.11 -12.03
N VAL A 39 -9.16 6.78 -12.16
CA VAL A 39 -10.18 7.05 -11.14
C VAL A 39 -9.88 6.28 -9.87
N ARG A 40 -9.48 5.01 -9.99
CA ARG A 40 -9.06 4.18 -8.86
C ARG A 40 -7.89 4.81 -8.12
N TRP A 41 -6.83 5.20 -8.83
CA TRP A 41 -5.64 5.77 -8.20
C TRP A 41 -5.86 7.16 -7.62
N ALA A 42 -6.71 7.98 -8.23
CA ALA A 42 -7.10 9.26 -7.66
C ALA A 42 -7.81 9.08 -6.32
N ALA A 43 -8.75 8.13 -6.22
CA ALA A 43 -9.43 7.82 -4.97
C ALA A 43 -8.47 7.33 -3.88
N LEU A 44 -7.51 6.46 -4.22
CA LEU A 44 -6.47 6.00 -3.28
C LEU A 44 -5.55 7.15 -2.83
N ALA A 45 -5.17 8.06 -3.75
CA ALA A 45 -4.37 9.23 -3.41
C ALA A 45 -5.14 10.20 -2.49
N ASP A 46 -6.42 10.43 -2.73
CA ASP A 46 -7.27 11.30 -1.89
C ASP A 46 -7.44 10.71 -0.49
N LEU A 47 -7.63 9.40 -0.39
CA LEU A 47 -7.67 8.70 0.89
C LEU A 47 -6.35 8.84 1.66
N ALA A 48 -5.21 8.66 0.97
CA ALA A 48 -3.87 8.76 1.54
C ALA A 48 -3.49 10.21 1.93
N GLU A 49 -3.99 11.20 1.21
CA GLU A 49 -3.84 12.60 1.61
C GLU A 49 -4.51 12.89 2.96
N THR A 50 -5.57 12.16 3.29
CA THR A 50 -6.27 12.26 4.56
C THR A 50 -5.56 11.45 5.65
N ASP A 51 -5.37 10.14 5.42
CA ASP A 51 -4.75 9.21 6.37
C ASP A 51 -4.04 8.06 5.63
N LEU A 52 -2.72 7.94 5.81
CA LEU A 52 -1.89 6.93 5.15
C LEU A 52 -2.14 5.51 5.67
N SER A 53 -2.44 5.37 6.95
CA SER A 53 -2.75 4.06 7.53
C SER A 53 -4.09 3.53 7.02
N LEU A 54 -5.11 4.39 6.93
CA LEU A 54 -6.39 4.06 6.32
C LEU A 54 -6.24 3.73 4.82
N ALA A 55 -5.44 4.53 4.10
CA ALA A 55 -5.15 4.26 2.69
C ALA A 55 -4.44 2.92 2.47
N ARG A 56 -3.53 2.52 3.36
CA ARG A 56 -2.88 1.20 3.30
C ARG A 56 -3.87 0.06 3.45
N LEU A 57 -4.86 0.18 4.34
CA LEU A 57 -5.92 -0.81 4.48
C LEU A 57 -6.86 -0.80 3.29
N GLY A 58 -7.25 0.39 2.83
CA GLY A 58 -8.10 0.57 1.65
C GLY A 58 -7.44 0.03 0.37
N GLU A 59 -6.17 0.34 0.15
CA GLU A 59 -5.39 -0.16 -0.97
C GLU A 59 -5.32 -1.70 -0.95
N GLY A 60 -4.97 -2.29 0.20
CA GLY A 60 -4.93 -3.74 0.35
C GLY A 60 -6.29 -4.40 0.10
N HIS A 61 -7.38 -3.76 0.51
CA HIS A 61 -8.74 -4.26 0.26
C HIS A 61 -9.08 -4.26 -1.23
N VAL A 62 -8.93 -3.13 -1.90
CA VAL A 62 -9.27 -3.03 -3.31
C VAL A 62 -8.33 -3.84 -4.20
N ASP A 63 -7.05 -4.05 -3.79
CA ASP A 63 -6.14 -4.93 -4.50
C ASP A 63 -6.54 -6.40 -4.31
N ALA A 64 -6.98 -6.81 -3.12
CA ALA A 64 -7.53 -8.15 -2.91
C ALA A 64 -8.72 -8.45 -3.83
N LEU A 65 -9.64 -7.48 -3.99
CA LEU A 65 -10.79 -7.64 -4.90
C LEU A 65 -10.33 -7.81 -6.36
N ALA A 66 -9.33 -7.04 -6.79
CA ALA A 66 -8.77 -7.16 -8.13
C ALA A 66 -8.04 -8.49 -8.35
N ILE A 67 -7.30 -8.98 -7.34
CA ILE A 67 -6.63 -10.29 -7.39
C ILE A 67 -7.64 -11.43 -7.50
N LEU A 68 -8.73 -11.38 -6.72
CA LEU A 68 -9.78 -12.40 -6.74
C LEU A 68 -10.47 -12.45 -8.11
N ASP A 69 -10.74 -11.30 -8.71
CA ASP A 69 -11.31 -11.23 -10.06
C ASP A 69 -10.34 -11.79 -11.12
N GLU A 70 -9.07 -11.37 -11.09
CA GLU A 70 -8.06 -11.76 -12.08
C GLU A 70 -7.68 -13.24 -12.00
N LEU A 71 -7.58 -13.82 -10.79
CA LEU A 71 -7.14 -15.20 -10.57
C LEU A 71 -8.28 -16.19 -10.33
N GLY A 72 -9.52 -15.76 -10.39
CA GLY A 72 -10.69 -16.63 -10.22
C GLY A 72 -10.86 -17.14 -8.78
N GLY A 73 -10.62 -16.28 -7.79
CA GLY A 73 -10.83 -16.61 -6.39
C GLY A 73 -12.31 -16.59 -5.96
N PRO A 74 -12.61 -16.89 -4.68
CA PRO A 74 -13.97 -16.86 -4.16
C PRO A 74 -14.56 -15.44 -4.23
N PRO A 75 -15.86 -15.31 -4.57
CA PRO A 75 -16.50 -14.00 -4.65
C PRO A 75 -16.56 -13.36 -3.26
N PRO A 76 -16.18 -12.06 -3.14
CA PRO A 76 -16.21 -11.38 -1.88
C PRO A 76 -17.63 -11.23 -1.32
N ALA A 77 -17.84 -11.60 -0.06
CA ALA A 77 -19.12 -11.38 0.61
C ALA A 77 -19.35 -9.87 0.86
N PRO A 78 -20.61 -9.38 0.81
CA PRO A 78 -20.93 -7.99 1.13
C PRO A 78 -20.41 -7.57 2.51
N GLY A 79 -19.71 -6.43 2.56
CA GLY A 79 -19.13 -5.90 3.80
C GLY A 79 -17.88 -6.62 4.30
N SER A 80 -17.39 -7.65 3.57
CA SER A 80 -16.10 -8.26 3.88
C SER A 80 -14.95 -7.26 3.70
N ARG A 81 -14.01 -7.29 4.62
CA ARG A 81 -12.80 -6.46 4.61
C ARG A 81 -11.60 -7.35 4.35
N TRP A 82 -10.96 -7.13 3.22
CA TRP A 82 -9.87 -7.97 2.74
C TRP A 82 -8.50 -7.34 2.98
N GLY A 83 -7.51 -8.17 3.25
CA GLY A 83 -6.09 -7.79 3.26
C GLY A 83 -5.29 -8.61 2.27
N VAL A 84 -4.14 -8.09 1.83
CA VAL A 84 -3.13 -8.83 1.04
C VAL A 84 -1.87 -8.95 1.88
N TRP A 85 -1.56 -10.17 2.32
CA TRP A 85 -0.40 -10.50 3.16
C TRP A 85 0.61 -11.34 2.37
N ALA A 86 1.36 -10.66 1.52
CA ALA A 86 2.26 -11.32 0.56
C ALA A 86 3.76 -11.07 0.84
N ALA A 87 4.11 -10.31 1.89
CA ALA A 87 5.49 -10.08 2.27
C ALA A 87 6.24 -11.39 2.59
N ARG A 88 7.51 -11.48 2.20
CA ARG A 88 8.37 -12.64 2.40
C ARG A 88 9.74 -12.20 2.96
N PRO A 89 9.79 -11.66 4.19
CA PRO A 89 11.05 -11.35 4.84
C PRO A 89 11.81 -12.64 5.19
N GLN A 90 13.10 -12.49 5.53
CA GLN A 90 13.84 -13.58 6.13
C GLN A 90 13.28 -13.91 7.53
N GLY A 91 13.17 -15.18 7.86
CA GLY A 91 12.70 -15.62 9.18
C GLY A 91 11.51 -16.59 9.10
N PRO A 92 10.59 -16.54 10.09
CA PRO A 92 9.42 -17.42 10.12
C PRO A 92 8.61 -17.33 8.85
N SER A 93 8.18 -18.46 8.30
CA SER A 93 7.36 -18.56 7.10
C SER A 93 6.01 -19.21 7.38
N LEU A 94 5.07 -18.99 6.47
CA LEU A 94 3.79 -19.64 6.43
C LEU A 94 3.85 -20.75 5.39
N SER A 95 3.45 -21.95 5.73
CA SER A 95 3.33 -23.11 4.84
C SER A 95 1.89 -23.50 4.63
N ALA A 96 1.62 -24.17 3.51
CA ALA A 96 0.33 -24.78 3.23
C ALA A 96 0.51 -26.23 2.76
N ALA A 97 -0.35 -27.11 3.25
CA ALA A 97 -0.40 -28.51 2.86
C ALA A 97 -1.85 -29.00 2.72
N THR A 98 -2.07 -29.98 1.85
CA THR A 98 -3.39 -30.63 1.70
C THR A 98 -3.55 -31.78 2.67
N ARG A 99 -4.72 -31.84 3.31
CA ARG A 99 -5.20 -32.99 4.12
C ARG A 99 -6.64 -33.27 3.70
N ASP A 100 -6.90 -34.46 3.26
CA ASP A 100 -8.23 -34.90 2.80
C ASP A 100 -8.89 -33.96 1.75
N GLY A 101 -8.06 -33.44 0.83
CA GLY A 101 -8.51 -32.54 -0.24
C GLY A 101 -8.67 -31.07 0.17
N THR A 102 -8.49 -30.75 1.43
CA THR A 102 -8.52 -29.37 1.96
C THR A 102 -7.12 -28.83 2.18
N TRP A 103 -6.87 -27.56 1.84
CA TRP A 103 -5.63 -26.87 2.16
C TRP A 103 -5.67 -26.30 3.59
N TRP A 104 -4.56 -26.44 4.29
CA TRP A 104 -4.37 -25.98 5.66
C TRP A 104 -3.13 -25.11 5.75
N LEU A 105 -3.25 -23.96 6.41
CA LEU A 105 -2.17 -23.04 6.66
C LEU A 105 -1.61 -23.26 8.06
N ASP A 106 -0.27 -23.35 8.15
CA ASP A 106 0.48 -23.47 9.40
C ASP A 106 1.73 -22.61 9.37
N GLY A 107 2.02 -21.90 10.46
CA GLY A 107 3.22 -21.07 10.60
C GLY A 107 2.93 -19.63 10.94
N THR A 108 3.82 -18.72 10.55
CA THR A 108 3.70 -17.29 10.86
C THR A 108 3.86 -16.46 9.60
N LYS A 109 2.95 -15.52 9.41
CA LYS A 109 3.02 -14.49 8.37
C LYS A 109 3.39 -13.15 8.99
N GLN A 110 4.43 -12.52 8.48
CA GLN A 110 4.87 -11.21 8.95
C GLN A 110 4.29 -10.07 8.08
N TYR A 111 4.26 -8.86 8.66
CA TYR A 111 3.77 -7.64 7.99
C TYR A 111 2.31 -7.72 7.51
N CYS A 112 1.42 -8.21 8.36
CA CYS A 112 0.01 -8.38 8.07
C CYS A 112 -0.79 -7.11 8.39
N SER A 113 -0.86 -6.15 7.44
CA SER A 113 -1.65 -4.93 7.64
C SER A 113 -3.13 -5.25 7.86
N GLY A 114 -3.76 -4.59 8.83
CA GLY A 114 -5.14 -4.83 9.19
C GLY A 114 -5.36 -6.16 9.93
N ALA A 115 -4.35 -6.66 10.65
CA ALA A 115 -4.35 -7.98 11.29
C ALA A 115 -5.58 -8.24 12.18
N ARG A 116 -6.13 -7.19 12.83
CA ARG A 116 -7.29 -7.30 13.73
C ARG A 116 -8.60 -6.79 13.12
N VAL A 117 -8.58 -6.17 11.93
CA VAL A 117 -9.77 -5.57 11.31
C VAL A 117 -10.22 -6.26 10.03
N CYS A 118 -9.30 -6.86 9.24
CA CYS A 118 -9.67 -7.64 8.07
C CYS A 118 -10.49 -8.86 8.50
N THR A 119 -11.53 -9.19 7.74
CA THR A 119 -12.35 -10.40 7.93
C THR A 119 -11.86 -11.55 7.06
N HIS A 120 -11.16 -11.24 5.98
CA HIS A 120 -10.58 -12.18 5.04
C HIS A 120 -9.22 -11.67 4.56
N VAL A 121 -8.39 -12.58 4.13
CA VAL A 121 -7.06 -12.26 3.64
C VAL A 121 -6.71 -13.08 2.41
N LEU A 122 -5.96 -12.47 1.50
CA LEU A 122 -5.15 -13.16 0.53
C LEU A 122 -3.73 -13.27 1.10
N VAL A 123 -3.27 -14.50 1.31
CA VAL A 123 -1.97 -14.75 1.95
C VAL A 123 -1.12 -15.69 1.11
N THR A 124 0.16 -15.35 0.92
CA THR A 124 1.10 -16.26 0.27
C THR A 124 1.68 -17.23 1.28
N ALA A 125 1.71 -18.53 0.91
CA ALA A 125 2.31 -19.60 1.69
C ALA A 125 3.22 -20.47 0.82
N ASP A 126 4.20 -21.11 1.45
CA ASP A 126 5.08 -22.09 0.82
C ASP A 126 4.36 -23.43 0.71
N THR A 127 4.43 -24.07 -0.46
CA THR A 127 3.88 -25.40 -0.74
C THR A 127 4.95 -26.27 -1.37
N ALA A 128 4.67 -27.55 -1.55
CA ALA A 128 5.61 -28.49 -2.17
C ALA A 128 5.96 -28.13 -3.63
N ASP A 129 5.07 -27.43 -4.33
CA ASP A 129 5.20 -27.03 -5.73
C ASP A 129 5.55 -25.53 -5.91
N GLY A 130 5.89 -24.84 -4.82
CA GLY A 130 6.31 -23.44 -4.83
C GLY A 130 5.45 -22.54 -3.97
N VAL A 131 5.54 -21.23 -4.20
CA VAL A 131 4.74 -20.23 -3.47
C VAL A 131 3.36 -20.14 -4.08
N ARG A 132 2.33 -20.19 -3.26
CA ARG A 132 0.94 -20.10 -3.71
C ARG A 132 0.16 -19.07 -2.91
N LEU A 133 -0.85 -18.46 -3.53
CA LEU A 133 -1.78 -17.55 -2.88
C LEU A 133 -2.99 -18.33 -2.37
N PHE A 134 -3.46 -17.97 -1.19
CA PHE A 134 -4.63 -18.56 -0.55
C PHE A 134 -5.56 -17.47 -0.04
N ALA A 135 -6.86 -17.70 -0.17
CA ALA A 135 -7.91 -16.97 0.53
C ALA A 135 -8.23 -17.68 1.84
N ALA A 136 -8.27 -16.93 2.93
CA ALA A 136 -8.61 -17.44 4.26
C ALA A 136 -9.46 -16.44 5.05
N SER A 137 -10.34 -16.96 5.92
CA SER A 137 -11.06 -16.15 6.91
C SER A 137 -10.16 -15.85 8.10
N THR A 138 -10.17 -14.62 8.59
CA THR A 138 -9.46 -14.26 9.83
C THR A 138 -10.27 -14.58 11.09
N GLY A 139 -11.54 -14.95 10.91
CA GLY A 139 -12.41 -15.40 12.01
C GLY A 139 -12.14 -16.83 12.48
N GLU A 140 -11.28 -17.59 11.79
CA GLU A 140 -10.92 -18.94 12.18
C GLU A 140 -10.16 -18.98 13.50
N ASP A 141 -10.46 -19.97 14.34
CA ASP A 141 -9.83 -20.11 15.67
C ASP A 141 -8.30 -20.25 15.61
N GLY A 142 -7.76 -20.71 14.50
CA GLY A 142 -6.32 -20.85 14.27
C GLY A 142 -5.60 -19.56 13.89
N VAL A 143 -6.31 -18.47 13.59
CA VAL A 143 -5.70 -17.19 13.19
C VAL A 143 -5.49 -16.31 14.43
N ARG A 144 -4.24 -16.00 14.75
CA ARG A 144 -3.87 -15.22 15.94
C ARG A 144 -2.88 -14.10 15.60
N PRO A 145 -3.34 -12.83 15.57
CA PRO A 145 -2.43 -11.68 15.55
C PRO A 145 -1.51 -11.69 16.78
N VAL A 146 -0.23 -11.39 16.59
CA VAL A 146 0.78 -11.38 17.65
C VAL A 146 1.01 -9.93 18.09
N PRO A 147 0.51 -9.55 19.28
CA PRO A 147 0.66 -8.17 19.77
C PRO A 147 2.12 -7.76 19.93
N GLY A 148 2.42 -6.47 19.67
CA GLY A 148 3.74 -5.89 19.87
C GLY A 148 4.76 -6.19 18.75
N THR A 149 4.38 -6.88 17.70
CA THR A 149 5.26 -7.15 16.55
C THR A 149 5.38 -5.97 15.56
N TRP A 150 4.60 -4.90 15.77
CA TRP A 150 4.71 -3.63 15.07
C TRP A 150 4.93 -2.48 16.07
N PRO A 151 6.16 -2.29 16.59
CA PRO A 151 6.46 -1.20 17.54
C PRO A 151 6.69 0.15 16.86
N ALA A 152 6.55 0.24 15.54
CA ALA A 152 6.80 1.44 14.76
C ALA A 152 5.77 2.54 15.09
N VAL A 153 6.26 3.79 15.21
CA VAL A 153 5.41 4.98 15.33
C VAL A 153 4.72 5.26 13.99
N GLY A 154 5.47 5.15 12.89
CA GLY A 154 4.91 5.31 11.55
C GLY A 154 4.06 4.11 11.16
N MET A 155 2.93 4.37 10.49
CA MET A 155 1.93 3.37 10.11
C MET A 155 1.37 2.58 11.30
N ALA A 156 1.40 3.15 12.51
CA ALA A 156 0.84 2.51 13.70
C ALA A 156 -0.66 2.19 13.53
N GLY A 157 -1.39 3.05 12.82
CA GLY A 157 -2.82 2.85 12.52
C GLY A 157 -3.10 1.68 11.58
N SER A 158 -2.14 1.24 10.78
CA SER A 158 -2.33 0.14 9.83
C SER A 158 -2.35 -1.24 10.48
N ASP A 159 -2.05 -1.35 11.77
CA ASP A 159 -2.08 -2.60 12.54
C ASP A 159 -1.35 -3.76 11.83
N THR A 160 -0.10 -3.49 11.42
CA THR A 160 0.71 -4.41 10.58
C THR A 160 1.45 -5.42 11.46
N LEU A 161 0.71 -6.31 12.09
CA LEU A 161 1.26 -7.32 13.01
C LEU A 161 1.78 -8.56 12.27
N ASP A 162 2.54 -9.38 12.97
CA ASP A 162 2.71 -10.77 12.61
C ASP A 162 1.41 -11.53 12.97
N VAL A 163 1.06 -12.52 12.15
CA VAL A 163 -0.10 -13.38 12.39
C VAL A 163 0.34 -14.83 12.39
N ARG A 164 -0.01 -15.56 13.44
CA ARG A 164 0.18 -17.00 13.53
C ARG A 164 -1.05 -17.72 12.97
N PHE A 165 -0.79 -18.74 12.19
CA PHE A 165 -1.77 -19.67 11.65
C PHE A 165 -1.51 -21.05 12.25
N THR A 166 -2.54 -21.74 12.68
CA THR A 166 -2.48 -23.12 13.20
C THR A 166 -3.70 -23.86 12.69
N ASP A 167 -3.49 -24.82 11.81
CA ASP A 167 -4.57 -25.62 11.19
C ASP A 167 -5.72 -24.73 10.64
N VAL A 168 -5.39 -23.71 9.84
CA VAL A 168 -6.38 -22.80 9.27
C VAL A 168 -6.77 -23.29 7.86
N PRO A 169 -8.05 -23.57 7.60
CA PRO A 169 -8.50 -23.97 6.26
C PRO A 169 -8.40 -22.77 5.31
N ALA A 170 -8.01 -23.05 4.06
CA ALA A 170 -7.82 -22.02 3.05
C ALA A 170 -8.13 -22.51 1.64
N GLU A 171 -8.55 -21.61 0.78
CA GLU A 171 -8.82 -21.86 -0.64
C GLU A 171 -7.66 -21.34 -1.50
N PRO A 172 -7.10 -22.16 -2.41
CA PRO A 172 -6.04 -21.68 -3.30
C PRO A 172 -6.62 -20.69 -4.33
N VAL A 173 -5.88 -19.59 -4.57
CA VAL A 173 -6.24 -18.57 -5.55
C VAL A 173 -5.19 -18.56 -6.65
N GLY A 174 -5.58 -18.97 -7.86
CA GLY A 174 -4.68 -19.12 -8.98
C GLY A 174 -3.64 -20.25 -8.82
N PRO A 175 -2.73 -20.40 -9.80
CA PRO A 175 -1.67 -21.41 -9.80
C PRO A 175 -0.50 -21.03 -8.87
N PRO A 176 0.42 -21.97 -8.57
CA PRO A 176 1.70 -21.64 -7.96
C PRO A 176 2.43 -20.55 -8.73
N GLY A 177 2.99 -19.54 -8.02
CA GLY A 177 3.63 -18.37 -8.64
C GLY A 177 2.68 -17.35 -9.26
N GLY A 178 1.39 -17.67 -9.42
CA GLY A 178 0.41 -16.84 -10.14
C GLY A 178 0.24 -15.44 -9.55
N TYR A 179 0.42 -15.26 -8.25
CA TYR A 179 0.31 -13.96 -7.60
C TYR A 179 1.28 -12.92 -8.19
N THR A 180 2.54 -13.28 -8.40
CA THR A 180 3.56 -12.36 -8.93
C THR A 180 3.65 -12.37 -10.45
N ALA A 181 3.17 -13.44 -11.11
CA ALA A 181 3.21 -13.59 -12.56
C ALA A 181 2.02 -12.92 -13.27
N ARG A 182 0.98 -12.53 -12.53
CA ARG A 182 -0.19 -11.85 -13.12
C ARG A 182 0.14 -10.43 -13.57
N PRO A 183 -0.43 -9.92 -14.68
CA PRO A 183 -0.29 -8.52 -15.10
C PRO A 183 -0.67 -7.52 -14.01
N GLY A 184 -1.75 -7.78 -13.29
CA GLY A 184 -2.24 -6.96 -12.19
C GLY A 184 -1.27 -6.76 -11.02
N PHE A 185 -0.19 -7.56 -10.91
CA PHE A 185 0.84 -7.35 -9.89
C PHE A 185 1.54 -5.99 -10.05
N GLY A 186 1.91 -5.63 -11.27
CA GLY A 186 2.44 -4.30 -11.60
C GLY A 186 1.41 -3.20 -11.41
N HIS A 187 0.14 -3.46 -11.78
CA HIS A 187 -0.96 -2.50 -11.59
C HIS A 187 -1.15 -2.13 -10.11
N GLY A 188 -1.14 -3.11 -9.22
CA GLY A 188 -1.18 -2.92 -7.76
C GLY A 188 0.04 -2.14 -7.26
N GLY A 189 1.23 -2.46 -7.77
CA GLY A 189 2.47 -1.74 -7.45
C GLY A 189 2.40 -0.24 -7.74
N CYS A 190 1.79 0.17 -8.86
CA CYS A 190 1.51 1.57 -9.18
C CYS A 190 0.42 2.16 -8.26
N GLY A 191 -0.59 1.37 -7.87
CA GLY A 191 -1.62 1.78 -6.91
C GLY A 191 -1.04 2.15 -5.54
N VAL A 192 -0.04 1.41 -5.07
CA VAL A 192 0.72 1.76 -3.86
C VAL A 192 1.43 3.11 -4.03
N ALA A 193 2.06 3.37 -5.18
CA ALA A 193 2.69 4.65 -5.46
C ALA A 193 1.68 5.81 -5.48
N ALA A 194 0.44 5.60 -5.92
CA ALA A 194 -0.63 6.59 -5.81
C ALA A 194 -0.96 6.93 -4.35
N CYS A 195 -0.92 5.96 -3.43
CA CYS A 195 -1.03 6.25 -1.99
C CYS A 195 0.14 7.09 -1.48
N TRP A 196 1.38 6.79 -1.87
CA TRP A 196 2.54 7.61 -1.47
C TRP A 196 2.44 9.05 -2.01
N TYR A 197 1.98 9.21 -3.24
CA TYR A 197 1.69 10.52 -3.83
C TYR A 197 0.66 11.30 -3.02
N GLY A 198 -0.43 10.67 -2.60
CA GLY A 198 -1.42 11.28 -1.71
C GLY A 198 -0.81 11.72 -0.38
N GLY A 199 0.03 10.87 0.22
CA GLY A 199 0.79 11.21 1.43
C GLY A 199 1.71 12.41 1.24
N ALA A 200 2.42 12.49 0.10
CA ALA A 200 3.28 13.64 -0.24
C ALA A 200 2.46 14.92 -0.43
N ARG A 201 1.29 14.85 -1.09
CA ARG A 201 0.33 15.96 -1.16
C ARG A 201 -0.07 16.45 0.23
N GLY A 202 -0.41 15.52 1.11
CA GLY A 202 -0.76 15.82 2.50
C GLY A 202 0.37 16.47 3.28
N MET A 203 1.63 16.04 3.05
CA MET A 203 2.83 16.68 3.63
C MET A 203 3.00 18.13 3.16
N ALA A 204 2.66 18.45 1.92
CA ALA A 204 2.78 19.78 1.34
C ALA A 204 1.70 20.77 1.83
N ARG A 205 0.56 20.29 2.35
CA ARG A 205 -0.58 21.14 2.75
C ARG A 205 -0.24 22.29 3.68
N PRO A 206 0.55 22.11 4.76
CA PRO A 206 0.88 23.21 5.66
C PRO A 206 1.66 24.33 4.98
N LEU A 207 2.56 24.00 4.04
CA LEU A 207 3.32 25.00 3.29
C LEU A 207 2.40 25.82 2.37
N LEU A 208 1.52 25.15 1.65
CA LEU A 208 0.53 25.83 0.80
C LEU A 208 -0.44 26.68 1.60
N ALA A 209 -0.91 26.20 2.76
CA ALA A 209 -1.77 26.97 3.66
C ALA A 209 -1.08 28.23 4.16
N ALA A 210 0.14 28.10 4.68
CA ALA A 210 0.92 29.24 5.16
C ALA A 210 1.15 30.31 4.07
N ALA A 211 1.42 29.89 2.82
CA ALA A 211 1.62 30.78 1.69
C ALA A 211 0.35 31.55 1.27
N ARG A 212 -0.83 30.99 1.54
CA ARG A 212 -2.12 31.64 1.27
C ARG A 212 -2.55 32.61 2.36
N GLU A 213 -2.10 32.39 3.58
CA GLU A 213 -2.50 33.16 4.76
C GLU A 213 -1.57 34.35 5.03
N ARG A 214 -0.30 34.26 4.63
CA ARG A 214 0.73 35.28 4.91
C ARG A 214 1.87 35.24 3.92
N ASP A 215 2.69 36.31 3.90
CA ASP A 215 4.00 36.24 3.25
C ASP A 215 4.93 35.28 4.03
N ILE A 216 5.41 34.27 3.35
CA ILE A 216 6.32 33.24 3.88
C ILE A 216 7.78 33.52 3.53
N GLY A 217 8.05 34.60 2.82
CA GLY A 217 9.39 35.01 2.37
C GLY A 217 9.90 34.23 1.14
N PRO A 218 10.91 34.77 0.46
CA PRO A 218 11.33 34.31 -0.86
C PRO A 218 11.84 32.86 -0.87
N HIS A 219 12.53 32.41 0.17
CA HIS A 219 13.06 31.03 0.24
C HIS A 219 11.95 30.00 0.42
N ALA A 220 10.95 30.29 1.25
CA ALA A 220 9.81 29.39 1.42
C ALA A 220 8.94 29.32 0.15
N PHE A 221 8.77 30.44 -0.58
CA PHE A 221 8.14 30.45 -1.89
C PHE A 221 8.94 29.64 -2.92
N ALA A 222 10.27 29.67 -2.89
CA ALA A 222 11.10 28.82 -3.75
C ALA A 222 10.89 27.32 -3.45
N HIS A 223 10.79 26.94 -2.17
CA HIS A 223 10.43 25.57 -1.78
C HIS A 223 9.02 25.19 -2.24
N LEU A 224 8.03 26.08 -2.12
CA LEU A 224 6.67 25.83 -2.60
C LEU A 224 6.64 25.58 -4.12
N GLY A 225 7.36 26.38 -4.91
CA GLY A 225 7.49 26.20 -6.36
C GLY A 225 8.12 24.84 -6.72
N ALA A 226 9.18 24.44 -6.01
CA ALA A 226 9.81 23.15 -6.22
C ALA A 226 8.86 21.97 -5.85
N VAL A 227 8.10 22.10 -4.76
CA VAL A 227 7.08 21.12 -4.35
C VAL A 227 5.96 20.99 -5.41
N ASP A 228 5.50 22.11 -5.98
CA ASP A 228 4.47 22.09 -7.04
C ASP A 228 4.97 21.32 -8.28
N ILE A 229 6.20 21.61 -8.74
CA ILE A 229 6.81 20.91 -9.88
C ILE A 229 6.90 19.40 -9.58
N ALA A 230 7.41 19.02 -8.42
CA ALA A 230 7.62 17.64 -8.04
C ALA A 230 6.29 16.85 -7.98
N LEU A 231 5.27 17.41 -7.32
CA LEU A 231 3.96 16.77 -7.21
C LEU A 231 3.25 16.66 -8.57
N ARG A 232 3.35 17.68 -9.45
CA ARG A 232 2.79 17.63 -10.80
C ARG A 232 3.48 16.60 -11.67
N THR A 233 4.79 16.43 -11.51
CA THR A 233 5.55 15.40 -12.25
C THR A 233 5.07 13.99 -11.89
N VAL A 234 4.88 13.70 -10.60
CA VAL A 234 4.31 12.41 -10.17
C VAL A 234 2.88 12.22 -10.68
N SER A 235 2.04 13.27 -10.61
CA SER A 235 0.67 13.21 -11.13
C SER A 235 0.65 12.84 -12.62
N ALA A 236 1.48 13.50 -13.42
CA ALA A 236 1.58 13.21 -14.86
C ALA A 236 2.07 11.79 -15.14
N ALA A 237 3.06 11.30 -14.38
CA ALA A 237 3.57 9.94 -14.51
C ALA A 237 2.52 8.88 -14.12
N LEU A 238 1.75 9.13 -13.05
CA LEU A 238 0.64 8.26 -12.66
C LEU A 238 -0.47 8.26 -13.72
N ASP A 239 -0.82 9.42 -14.25
CA ASP A 239 -1.84 9.56 -15.29
C ASP A 239 -1.44 8.82 -16.58
N GLN A 240 -0.17 8.95 -17.00
CA GLN A 240 0.37 8.21 -18.13
C GLN A 240 0.34 6.70 -17.88
N ALA A 241 0.84 6.25 -16.74
CA ALA A 241 0.87 4.84 -16.39
C ALA A 241 -0.54 4.23 -16.32
N ALA A 242 -1.53 4.98 -15.83
CA ALA A 242 -2.92 4.54 -15.81
C ALA A 242 -3.49 4.34 -17.22
N GLY A 243 -3.19 5.26 -18.14
CA GLY A 243 -3.57 5.13 -19.56
C GLY A 243 -2.92 3.92 -20.23
N GLU A 244 -1.62 3.73 -20.01
CA GLU A 244 -0.89 2.58 -20.56
C GLU A 244 -1.45 1.23 -20.06
N ILE A 245 -1.87 1.15 -18.79
CA ILE A 245 -2.51 -0.04 -18.22
C ILE A 245 -3.90 -0.26 -18.82
N ASP A 246 -4.69 0.79 -18.97
CA ASP A 246 -6.03 0.69 -19.58
C ASP A 246 -5.96 0.32 -21.07
N ASP A 247 -4.89 0.73 -21.79
CA ASP A 247 -4.64 0.39 -23.19
C ASP A 247 -4.08 -1.03 -23.41
N ASP A 248 -3.40 -1.59 -22.39
CA ASP A 248 -2.79 -2.93 -22.45
C ASP A 248 -2.87 -3.63 -21.10
N PRO A 249 -4.08 -4.00 -20.63
CA PRO A 249 -4.29 -4.54 -19.28
C PRO A 249 -3.65 -5.91 -19.04
N LEU A 250 -3.37 -6.66 -20.11
CA LEU A 250 -2.74 -7.97 -20.03
C LEU A 250 -1.21 -7.94 -20.26
N ASP A 251 -0.66 -6.72 -20.37
CA ASP A 251 0.79 -6.47 -20.55
C ASP A 251 1.42 -7.22 -21.74
N HIS A 252 0.70 -7.28 -22.85
CA HIS A 252 1.22 -7.92 -24.08
C HIS A 252 2.49 -7.25 -24.61
N LYS A 253 2.73 -5.98 -24.24
CA LYS A 253 3.91 -5.21 -24.62
C LYS A 253 5.10 -5.38 -23.66
N ASP A 254 4.95 -6.20 -22.60
CA ASP A 254 6.00 -6.44 -21.57
C ASP A 254 6.55 -5.13 -20.95
N ALA A 255 5.66 -4.16 -20.72
CA ALA A 255 6.02 -2.83 -20.23
C ALA A 255 5.81 -2.65 -18.71
N SER A 256 5.10 -3.58 -18.08
CA SER A 256 4.62 -3.46 -16.69
C SER A 256 5.76 -3.31 -15.68
N ALA A 257 6.84 -4.08 -15.82
CA ALA A 257 7.98 -4.04 -14.91
C ALA A 257 8.66 -2.65 -14.93
N CYS A 258 9.03 -2.16 -16.12
CA CYS A 258 9.64 -0.83 -16.29
C CYS A 258 8.72 0.29 -15.80
N ARG A 259 7.44 0.26 -16.18
CA ARG A 259 6.43 1.23 -15.77
C ARG A 259 6.31 1.30 -14.25
N THR A 260 6.15 0.15 -13.60
CA THR A 260 5.99 0.04 -12.15
C THR A 260 7.22 0.56 -11.40
N LEU A 261 8.42 0.15 -11.80
CA LEU A 261 9.66 0.59 -11.18
C LEU A 261 9.87 2.10 -11.34
N ARG A 262 9.61 2.67 -12.54
CA ARG A 262 9.70 4.12 -12.78
C ARG A 262 8.75 4.92 -11.89
N VAL A 263 7.48 4.54 -11.85
CA VAL A 263 6.46 5.26 -11.08
C VAL A 263 6.75 5.18 -9.58
N ARG A 264 7.13 4.01 -9.07
CA ARG A 264 7.45 3.82 -7.65
C ARG A 264 8.71 4.59 -7.25
N ALA A 265 9.78 4.49 -8.01
CA ALA A 265 11.03 5.20 -7.73
C ALA A 265 10.85 6.73 -7.76
N LEU A 266 10.16 7.24 -8.79
CA LEU A 266 9.84 8.67 -8.88
C LEU A 266 9.04 9.15 -7.67
N THR A 267 8.00 8.41 -7.30
CA THR A 267 7.10 8.80 -6.21
C THR A 267 7.79 8.73 -4.85
N GLU A 268 8.60 7.72 -4.59
CA GLU A 268 9.42 7.62 -3.37
C GLU A 268 10.38 8.80 -3.26
N HIS A 269 11.13 9.10 -4.32
CA HIS A 269 12.06 10.22 -4.36
C HIS A 269 11.34 11.55 -4.09
N VAL A 270 10.22 11.81 -4.77
CA VAL A 270 9.43 13.03 -4.58
C VAL A 270 8.83 13.12 -3.18
N ALA A 271 8.37 12.02 -2.61
CA ALA A 271 7.83 12.00 -1.25
C ALA A 271 8.90 12.42 -0.21
N ALA A 272 10.13 11.94 -0.38
CA ALA A 272 11.26 12.33 0.47
C ALA A 272 11.65 13.81 0.27
N ASP A 273 11.74 14.30 -0.97
CA ASP A 273 12.07 15.68 -1.29
C ASP A 273 11.01 16.66 -0.77
N VAL A 274 9.72 16.35 -0.95
CA VAL A 274 8.60 17.16 -0.42
C VAL A 274 8.68 17.28 1.10
N ALA A 275 8.90 16.18 1.81
CA ALA A 275 9.02 16.21 3.27
C ALA A 275 10.19 17.09 3.73
N ALA A 276 11.36 16.99 3.08
CA ALA A 276 12.53 17.81 3.37
C ALA A 276 12.26 19.30 3.09
N ARG A 277 11.67 19.64 1.94
CA ARG A 277 11.36 21.02 1.55
C ARG A 277 10.36 21.69 2.48
N VAL A 278 9.33 20.99 2.90
CA VAL A 278 8.35 21.49 3.88
C VAL A 278 9.04 21.77 5.22
N GLY A 279 9.92 20.88 5.67
CA GLY A 279 10.72 21.08 6.87
C GLY A 279 11.66 22.29 6.76
N HIS A 280 12.33 22.50 5.62
CA HIS A 280 13.19 23.66 5.38
C HIS A 280 12.38 24.97 5.37
N ALA A 281 11.19 24.97 4.76
CA ALA A 281 10.36 26.16 4.62
C ALA A 281 9.67 26.59 5.93
N LEU A 282 9.21 25.62 6.74
CA LEU A 282 8.37 25.87 7.92
C LEU A 282 9.07 25.58 9.25
N GLY A 283 10.27 24.99 9.21
CA GLY A 283 10.99 24.56 10.41
C GLY A 283 10.27 23.45 11.17
N ALA A 284 10.56 23.34 12.46
CA ALA A 284 10.00 22.31 13.33
C ALA A 284 8.53 22.54 13.73
N GLY A 285 7.97 23.71 13.44
CA GLY A 285 6.63 24.10 13.91
C GLY A 285 5.54 23.08 13.58
N PRO A 286 5.31 22.71 12.30
CA PRO A 286 4.29 21.73 11.94
C PRO A 286 4.52 20.36 12.55
N LEU A 287 5.76 19.92 12.67
CA LEU A 287 6.10 18.62 13.30
C LEU A 287 5.88 18.62 14.81
N GLY A 288 6.09 19.76 15.49
CA GLY A 288 5.96 19.86 16.93
C GLY A 288 4.56 20.24 17.44
N HIS A 289 3.76 20.90 16.62
CA HIS A 289 2.48 21.49 17.06
C HIS A 289 1.25 21.01 16.27
N ASN A 290 1.44 20.19 15.22
CA ASN A 290 0.34 19.61 14.46
C ASN A 290 0.45 18.07 14.47
N ALA A 291 -0.33 17.43 15.33
CA ALA A 291 -0.29 15.98 15.52
C ALA A 291 -0.57 15.19 14.22
N GLN A 292 -1.49 15.69 13.38
CA GLN A 292 -1.80 15.05 12.09
C GLN A 292 -0.60 15.14 11.13
N HIS A 293 0.06 16.28 11.05
CA HIS A 293 1.25 16.45 10.21
C HIS A 293 2.43 15.60 10.72
N ALA A 294 2.65 15.56 12.03
CA ALA A 294 3.69 14.73 12.64
C ALA A 294 3.45 13.23 12.38
N ARG A 295 2.21 12.78 12.55
CA ARG A 295 1.81 11.40 12.22
C ARG A 295 2.06 11.09 10.75
N ARG A 296 1.59 11.95 9.83
CA ARG A 296 1.78 11.78 8.38
C ARG A 296 3.25 11.69 8.00
N ALA A 297 4.11 12.50 8.61
CA ALA A 297 5.55 12.44 8.38
C ALA A 297 6.13 11.09 8.76
N ALA A 298 5.77 10.56 9.94
CA ALA A 298 6.19 9.25 10.40
C ALA A 298 5.64 8.13 9.51
N ASP A 299 4.35 8.19 9.15
CA ASP A 299 3.67 7.20 8.31
C ASP A 299 4.28 7.14 6.90
N LEU A 300 4.48 8.28 6.26
CA LEU A 300 5.05 8.35 4.92
C LEU A 300 6.47 7.78 4.88
N MET A 301 7.29 8.12 5.90
CA MET A 301 8.67 7.63 6.01
C MET A 301 8.73 6.10 6.06
N VAL A 302 7.77 5.44 6.69
CA VAL A 302 7.68 3.97 6.74
C VAL A 302 7.07 3.40 5.46
N TYR A 303 5.96 4.00 4.98
CA TYR A 303 5.21 3.42 3.87
C TYR A 303 5.99 3.40 2.55
N VAL A 304 6.76 4.45 2.26
CA VAL A 304 7.58 4.50 1.03
C VAL A 304 8.72 3.46 1.03
N ARG A 305 9.06 2.86 2.19
CA ARG A 305 10.10 1.79 2.27
C ARG A 305 9.65 0.46 1.67
N GLN A 306 8.45 0.36 1.13
CA GLN A 306 8.08 -0.73 0.21
C GLN A 306 8.77 -0.60 -1.17
N HIS A 307 9.41 0.52 -1.47
CA HIS A 307 10.41 0.67 -2.52
C HIS A 307 11.79 0.28 -1.95
N HIS A 308 12.51 -0.59 -2.66
CA HIS A 308 13.79 -1.15 -2.17
C HIS A 308 15.01 -0.35 -2.66
N ALA A 309 14.84 0.93 -2.89
CA ALA A 309 15.90 1.88 -3.24
C ALA A 309 16.79 1.38 -4.39
N GLU A 310 18.11 1.23 -4.14
CA GLU A 310 19.10 0.88 -5.16
C GLU A 310 18.83 -0.47 -5.84
N ARG A 311 18.19 -1.41 -5.14
CA ARG A 311 17.83 -2.71 -5.72
C ARG A 311 16.78 -2.56 -6.83
N ASP A 312 15.74 -1.77 -6.58
CA ASP A 312 14.68 -1.55 -7.57
C ASP A 312 15.21 -0.67 -8.74
N LEU A 313 16.11 0.29 -8.44
CA LEU A 313 16.78 1.11 -9.46
C LEU A 313 17.77 0.29 -10.31
N GLU A 314 18.47 -0.66 -9.71
CA GLU A 314 19.37 -1.58 -10.42
C GLU A 314 18.58 -2.47 -11.38
N GLU A 315 17.45 -3.03 -10.93
CA GLU A 315 16.54 -3.80 -11.77
C GLU A 315 16.03 -2.97 -12.94
N LEU A 316 15.54 -1.74 -12.68
CA LEU A 316 15.12 -0.81 -13.74
C LEU A 316 16.25 -0.55 -14.74
N GLY A 317 17.46 -0.27 -14.25
CA GLY A 317 18.62 -0.01 -15.10
C GLY A 317 18.94 -1.19 -16.03
N ARG A 318 18.83 -2.43 -15.55
CA ARG A 318 19.00 -3.64 -16.37
C ARG A 318 17.92 -3.79 -17.45
N LEU A 319 16.66 -3.48 -17.09
CA LEU A 319 15.55 -3.54 -18.05
C LEU A 319 15.73 -2.49 -19.15
N VAL A 320 16.04 -1.25 -18.80
CA VAL A 320 16.29 -0.15 -19.76
C VAL A 320 17.46 -0.47 -20.68
N ALA A 321 18.55 -1.06 -20.17
CA ALA A 321 19.70 -1.44 -20.98
C ALA A 321 19.40 -2.56 -21.99
N ARG A 322 18.40 -3.41 -21.75
CA ARG A 322 17.98 -4.49 -22.64
C ARG A 322 17.00 -4.02 -23.71
N ASP A 323 16.17 -3.04 -23.40
CA ASP A 323 15.09 -2.57 -24.28
C ASP A 323 15.61 -1.90 -25.56
N GLY A 324 16.84 -1.38 -25.57
CA GLY A 324 17.46 -0.77 -26.75
C GLY A 324 16.76 0.48 -27.29
N SER A 325 15.62 0.87 -26.72
CA SER A 325 14.93 2.13 -26.98
C SER A 325 15.63 3.25 -26.21
N GLY A 326 16.10 4.29 -26.92
CA GLY A 326 16.64 5.51 -26.29
C GLY A 326 15.57 6.28 -25.50
N TRP A 327 16.02 7.31 -24.79
CA TRP A 327 15.15 8.28 -24.12
C TRP A 327 14.49 9.24 -25.09
#